data_7ac209ab7e178057760a77f4cb716a9f
#
_entry.id   7ac209ab7e178057760a77f4cb716a9f
#
_cell.length_a   1.000
_cell.length_b   1.000
_cell.length_c   1.000
_cell.angle_alpha   90.00
_cell.angle_beta   90.00
_cell.angle_gamma   90.00
#
_symmetry.space_group_name_H-M   'P 1'
#
loop_
_entity.id
_entity.type
_entity.pdbx_description
1 polymer ?
#
loop_
_entity_poly.entity_id
_entity_poly.type
_entity_poly.pdbx_seq_one_letter_code
_entity_poly.pdbx_strand_id
1 'polypeptide(L)'
;HKPQEFDINGKLFLIGHGDGLGPGDHGYKRMKKVFTFPFFKWLFRWLHPDIGVRLGHYFSVKNKLISGDKDARFLGEENEWLALYCRKKLQEKHYDFFVFGHRHLPLEIELNNSSTYINLGDWIQYYTYGEFMKTFKLKEF
;
A
#
# COMPACT_ATOMS: atom_id res chain seq x y z
N HIS A 1 1.65 -9.50 1.56
CA HIS A 1 2.66 -10.01 0.63
C HIS A 1 3.85 -9.05 0.61
N LYS A 2 5.08 -9.60 0.46
CA LYS A 2 6.27 -8.76 0.29
C LYS A 2 6.32 -8.20 -1.13
N PRO A 3 6.82 -6.97 -1.34
CA PRO A 3 7.09 -6.46 -2.68
C PRO A 3 8.02 -7.39 -3.46
N GLN A 4 7.83 -7.46 -4.76
CA GLN A 4 8.60 -8.30 -5.68
C GLN A 4 9.33 -7.42 -6.69
N GLU A 5 10.50 -7.89 -7.11
CA GLU A 5 11.33 -7.24 -8.10
C GLU A 5 11.01 -7.77 -9.50
N PHE A 6 10.96 -6.86 -10.47
CA PHE A 6 10.78 -7.20 -11.88
C PHE A 6 11.74 -6.37 -12.71
N ASP A 7 12.40 -7.00 -13.67
CA ASP A 7 13.09 -6.32 -14.76
C ASP A 7 12.14 -6.27 -15.97
N ILE A 8 11.79 -5.08 -16.38
CA ILE A 8 10.88 -4.84 -17.50
C ILE A 8 11.59 -3.92 -18.49
N ASN A 9 12.02 -4.45 -19.63
CA ASN A 9 12.73 -3.73 -20.68
C ASN A 9 14.00 -3.01 -20.16
N GLY A 10 14.75 -3.65 -19.26
CA GLY A 10 15.98 -3.11 -18.68
C GLY A 10 15.75 -2.04 -17.61
N LYS A 11 14.51 -1.90 -17.11
CA LYS A 11 14.14 -1.06 -15.99
C LYS A 11 13.77 -1.93 -14.79
N LEU A 12 14.31 -1.60 -13.63
CA LEU A 12 14.08 -2.36 -12.40
C LEU A 12 12.89 -1.78 -11.62
N PHE A 13 11.88 -2.62 -11.45
CA PHE A 13 10.66 -2.32 -10.72
C PHE A 13 10.63 -3.01 -9.37
N LEU A 14 10.13 -2.32 -8.34
CA LEU A 14 9.68 -2.92 -7.10
C LEU A 14 8.16 -2.77 -7.00
N ILE A 15 7.42 -3.88 -7.15
CA ILE A 15 5.95 -3.88 -7.22
C ILE A 15 5.38 -4.59 -6.00
N GLY A 16 4.37 -3.99 -5.38
CA GLY A 16 3.69 -4.58 -4.23
C GLY A 16 2.38 -3.89 -3.89
N HIS A 17 1.66 -4.44 -2.90
CA HIS A 17 0.44 -3.77 -2.45
C HIS A 17 0.74 -2.50 -1.64
N GLY A 18 1.73 -2.53 -0.76
CA GLY A 18 2.11 -1.37 0.06
C GLY A 18 1.68 -1.47 1.53
N ASP A 19 0.78 -2.40 1.87
CA ASP A 19 0.23 -2.53 3.22
C ASP A 19 1.30 -2.85 4.28
N GLY A 20 1.36 -2.04 5.33
CA GLY A 20 2.29 -2.21 6.44
C GLY A 20 3.76 -1.92 6.10
N LEU A 21 4.04 -1.29 4.95
CA LEU A 21 5.35 -0.78 4.60
C LEU A 21 5.52 0.65 5.16
N GLY A 22 6.77 1.06 5.36
CA GLY A 22 7.08 2.39 5.87
C GLY A 22 7.05 2.50 7.40
N PRO A 23 7.40 3.69 7.93
CA PRO A 23 7.61 3.90 9.36
C PRO A 23 6.33 4.02 10.18
N GLY A 24 5.19 4.27 9.56
CA GLY A 24 3.90 4.49 10.23
C GLY A 24 3.08 3.22 10.44
N ASP A 25 1.79 3.42 10.70
CA ASP A 25 0.75 2.38 10.74
C ASP A 25 0.97 1.27 11.77
N HIS A 26 1.42 1.65 12.97
CA HIS A 26 1.66 0.70 14.06
C HIS A 26 0.39 -0.06 14.48
N GLY A 27 -0.78 0.58 14.39
CA GLY A 27 -2.08 -0.03 14.68
C GLY A 27 -2.39 -1.19 13.73
N TYR A 28 -2.28 -0.95 12.43
CA TYR A 28 -2.49 -1.96 11.40
C TYR A 28 -1.47 -3.10 11.52
N LYS A 29 -0.19 -2.79 11.75
CA LYS A 29 0.86 -3.80 11.92
C LYS A 29 0.60 -4.74 13.10
N ARG A 30 0.10 -4.21 14.23
CA ARG A 30 -0.31 -5.01 15.39
C ARG A 30 -1.52 -5.88 15.08
N MET A 31 -2.55 -5.27 14.49
CA MET A 31 -3.77 -5.98 14.09
C MET A 31 -3.45 -7.09 13.08
N LYS A 32 -2.64 -6.82 12.07
CA LYS A 32 -2.18 -7.81 11.08
C LYS A 32 -1.47 -8.99 11.76
N LYS A 33 -0.60 -8.75 12.76
CA LYS A 33 0.06 -9.82 13.53
C LYS A 33 -0.96 -10.71 14.23
N VAL A 34 -1.96 -10.12 14.89
CA VAL A 34 -3.02 -10.87 15.58
C VAL A 34 -3.80 -11.73 14.60
N PHE A 35 -4.32 -11.14 13.52
CA PHE A 35 -5.16 -11.85 12.54
C PHE A 35 -4.39 -12.88 11.69
N THR A 36 -3.07 -12.73 11.56
CA THR A 36 -2.25 -13.71 10.82
C THR A 36 -1.69 -14.81 11.71
N PHE A 37 -1.75 -14.69 13.04
CA PHE A 37 -1.23 -15.68 13.96
C PHE A 37 -2.10 -16.96 13.94
N PRO A 38 -1.52 -18.15 13.79
CA PRO A 38 -2.26 -19.40 13.60
C PRO A 38 -3.30 -19.68 14.68
N PHE A 39 -2.97 -19.41 15.96
CA PHE A 39 -3.88 -19.60 17.08
C PHE A 39 -5.15 -18.75 16.96
N PHE A 40 -5.03 -17.47 16.60
CA PHE A 40 -6.19 -16.61 16.44
C PHE A 40 -7.02 -17.00 15.20
N LYS A 41 -6.40 -17.47 14.14
CA LYS A 41 -7.11 -18.04 12.99
C LYS A 41 -7.90 -19.29 13.37
N TRP A 42 -7.31 -20.15 14.20
CA TRP A 42 -7.98 -21.33 14.72
C TRP A 42 -9.16 -20.93 15.64
N LEU A 43 -8.95 -20.02 16.57
CA LEU A 43 -10.00 -19.50 17.46
C LEU A 43 -11.15 -18.86 16.66
N PHE A 44 -10.85 -18.11 15.58
CA PHE A 44 -11.83 -17.45 14.72
C PHE A 44 -12.74 -18.45 13.98
N ARG A 45 -12.26 -19.67 13.73
CA ARG A 45 -13.07 -20.75 13.13
C ARG A 45 -14.22 -21.22 14.02
N TRP A 46 -14.10 -21.04 15.34
CA TRP A 46 -15.11 -21.43 16.32
C TRP A 46 -16.13 -20.32 16.60
N LEU A 47 -15.91 -19.11 16.07
CA LEU A 47 -16.87 -18.02 16.18
C LEU A 47 -18.03 -18.26 15.20
N HIS A 48 -19.26 -18.05 15.71
CA HIS A 48 -20.42 -18.05 14.80
C HIS A 48 -20.22 -17.00 13.71
N PRO A 49 -20.56 -17.28 12.44
CA PRO A 49 -20.35 -16.37 11.32
C PRO A 49 -20.88 -14.95 11.57
N ASP A 50 -22.07 -14.81 12.18
CA ASP A 50 -22.68 -13.51 12.48
C ASP A 50 -21.85 -12.68 13.46
N ILE A 51 -21.23 -13.34 14.45
CA ILE A 51 -20.33 -12.66 15.40
C ILE A 51 -19.07 -12.22 14.69
N GLY A 52 -18.53 -13.06 13.80
CA GLY A 52 -17.37 -12.77 12.99
C GLY A 52 -17.61 -11.55 12.08
N VAL A 53 -18.74 -11.50 11.39
CA VAL A 53 -19.16 -10.39 10.53
C VAL A 53 -19.33 -9.10 11.33
N ARG A 54 -20.06 -9.15 12.46
CA ARG A 54 -20.25 -7.97 13.35
C ARG A 54 -18.93 -7.44 13.88
N LEU A 55 -18.03 -8.31 14.28
CA LEU A 55 -16.70 -7.94 14.77
C LEU A 55 -15.85 -7.32 13.65
N GLY A 56 -15.86 -7.91 12.47
CA GLY A 56 -15.20 -7.37 11.29
C GLY A 56 -15.73 -5.99 10.90
N HIS A 57 -17.06 -5.83 10.90
CA HIS A 57 -17.70 -4.54 10.64
C HIS A 57 -17.33 -3.49 11.70
N TYR A 58 -17.38 -3.84 12.98
CA TYR A 58 -17.00 -2.95 14.08
C TYR A 58 -15.54 -2.46 13.92
N PHE A 59 -14.59 -3.35 13.65
CA PHE A 59 -13.20 -2.97 13.44
C PHE A 59 -13.00 -2.14 12.18
N SER A 60 -13.72 -2.45 11.10
CA SER A 60 -13.65 -1.69 9.84
C SER A 60 -14.14 -0.26 10.04
N VAL A 61 -15.33 -0.09 10.64
CA VAL A 61 -15.90 1.23 10.91
C VAL A 61 -15.03 2.03 11.88
N LYS A 62 -14.56 1.40 12.98
CA LYS A 62 -13.70 2.05 13.94
C LYS A 62 -12.37 2.47 13.34
N ASN A 63 -11.79 1.64 12.48
CA ASN A 63 -10.55 1.96 11.78
C ASN A 63 -10.76 3.14 10.81
N LYS A 64 -11.86 3.15 10.06
CA LYS A 64 -12.24 4.26 9.18
C LYS A 64 -12.47 5.56 9.95
N LEU A 65 -13.07 5.50 11.15
CA LEU A 65 -13.26 6.67 12.02
C LEU A 65 -11.94 7.18 12.62
N ILE A 66 -10.96 6.30 12.85
CA ILE A 66 -9.63 6.65 13.39
C ILE A 66 -8.69 7.13 12.29
N SER A 67 -8.66 6.45 11.14
CA SER A 67 -7.81 6.81 10.00
C SER A 67 -8.38 8.03 9.25
N GLY A 68 -9.70 8.22 9.30
CA GLY A 68 -10.40 9.32 8.67
C GLY A 68 -10.11 9.44 7.18
N ASP A 69 -10.35 10.62 6.62
CA ASP A 69 -9.99 10.99 5.25
C ASP A 69 -8.48 11.18 5.01
N LYS A 70 -7.64 10.87 6.02
CA LYS A 70 -6.18 11.03 5.90
C LYS A 70 -5.59 10.12 4.82
N ASP A 71 -6.20 8.94 4.63
CA ASP A 71 -5.76 8.01 3.60
C ASP A 71 -6.15 8.45 2.18
N ALA A 72 -7.14 9.32 2.06
CA ALA A 72 -7.60 9.89 0.79
C ALA A 72 -6.96 11.27 0.47
N ARG A 73 -6.11 11.81 1.34
CA ARG A 73 -5.47 13.11 1.13
C ARG A 73 -3.96 12.97 1.02
N PHE A 74 -3.39 13.67 0.05
CA PHE A 74 -1.94 13.85 0.00
C PHE A 74 -1.51 14.88 1.06
N LEU A 75 -0.72 14.44 2.02
CA LEU A 75 -0.23 15.25 3.14
C LEU A 75 1.20 15.76 2.91
N GLY A 76 1.69 15.71 1.68
CA GLY A 76 3.07 16.03 1.31
C GLY A 76 3.99 14.80 1.34
N GLU A 77 5.07 14.88 0.58
CA GLU A 77 6.01 13.76 0.39
C GLU A 77 6.66 13.28 1.69
N GLU A 78 6.88 14.21 2.63
CA GLU A 78 7.48 13.90 3.94
C GLU A 78 6.57 13.05 4.83
N ASN A 79 5.26 13.09 4.58
CA ASN A 79 4.25 12.33 5.32
C ASN A 79 3.75 11.09 4.54
N GLU A 80 4.21 10.90 3.30
CA GLU A 80 3.87 9.74 2.49
C GLU A 80 4.75 8.53 2.88
N TRP A 81 4.19 7.65 3.67
CA TRP A 81 4.93 6.51 4.25
C TRP A 81 5.53 5.56 3.22
N LEU A 82 4.86 5.39 2.08
CA LEU A 82 5.37 4.56 1.01
C LEU A 82 6.52 5.25 0.28
N ALA A 83 6.50 6.58 0.11
CA ALA A 83 7.64 7.32 -0.42
C ALA A 83 8.85 7.22 0.51
N LEU A 84 8.65 7.35 1.83
CA LEU A 84 9.72 7.16 2.81
C LEU A 84 10.29 5.74 2.79
N TYR A 85 9.43 4.73 2.61
CA TYR A 85 9.87 3.34 2.43
C TYR A 85 10.71 3.19 1.16
N CYS A 86 10.28 3.78 0.04
CA CYS A 86 11.01 3.74 -1.22
C CYS A 86 12.38 4.43 -1.10
N ARG A 87 12.44 5.61 -0.48
CA ARG A 87 13.71 6.32 -0.23
C ARG A 87 14.68 5.46 0.61
N LYS A 88 14.17 4.75 1.62
CA LYS A 88 14.99 3.81 2.39
C LYS A 88 15.48 2.65 1.53
N LYS A 89 14.64 2.11 0.65
CA LYS A 89 15.03 1.01 -0.26
C LYS A 89 16.08 1.45 -1.27
N LEU A 90 16.03 2.69 -1.74
CA LEU A 90 17.06 3.25 -2.63
C LEU A 90 18.45 3.34 -1.98
N GLN A 91 18.55 3.38 -0.66
CA GLN A 91 19.84 3.28 0.04
C GLN A 91 20.44 1.87 -0.02
N GLU A 92 19.60 0.86 -0.20
CA GLU A 92 20.02 -0.55 -0.27
C GLU A 92 20.31 -0.98 -1.72
N LYS A 93 19.44 -0.57 -2.67
CA LYS A 93 19.49 -0.96 -4.07
C LYS A 93 18.76 0.05 -4.95
N HIS A 94 19.27 0.29 -6.15
CA HIS A 94 18.59 1.12 -7.14
C HIS A 94 17.35 0.42 -7.71
N TYR A 95 16.27 1.20 -7.90
CA TYR A 95 15.07 0.85 -8.64
C TYR A 95 14.64 2.06 -9.47
N ASP A 96 14.27 1.83 -10.73
CA ASP A 96 13.72 2.88 -11.58
C ASP A 96 12.30 3.25 -11.16
N PHE A 97 11.49 2.23 -10.82
CA PHE A 97 10.10 2.43 -10.45
C PHE A 97 9.69 1.63 -9.21
N PHE A 98 9.00 2.31 -8.31
CA PHE A 98 8.29 1.71 -7.18
C PHE A 98 6.79 1.82 -7.45
N VAL A 99 6.10 0.70 -7.63
CA VAL A 99 4.68 0.68 -7.97
C VAL A 99 3.89 0.02 -6.86
N PHE A 100 3.04 0.80 -6.20
CA PHE A 100 2.22 0.34 -5.08
C PHE A 100 0.76 0.74 -5.25
N GLY A 101 -0.12 0.10 -4.48
CA GLY A 101 -1.50 0.49 -4.24
C GLY A 101 -1.68 0.99 -2.82
N HIS A 102 -2.68 0.47 -2.12
CA HIS A 102 -3.01 0.66 -0.70
C HIS A 102 -3.51 2.05 -0.29
N ARG A 103 -2.94 3.13 -0.83
CA ARG A 103 -3.34 4.49 -0.48
C ARG A 103 -4.67 4.92 -1.11
N HIS A 104 -5.18 4.18 -2.09
CA HIS A 104 -6.38 4.56 -2.84
C HIS A 104 -6.34 5.97 -3.44
N LEU A 105 -5.16 6.54 -3.57
CA LEU A 105 -4.91 7.87 -4.11
C LEU A 105 -3.86 7.76 -5.22
N PRO A 106 -4.17 8.14 -6.47
CA PRO A 106 -3.19 8.13 -7.54
C PRO A 106 -2.11 9.17 -7.26
N LEU A 107 -0.86 8.72 -7.19
CA LEU A 107 0.31 9.56 -6.89
C LEU A 107 1.47 9.17 -7.80
N GLU A 108 2.20 10.18 -8.22
CA GLU A 108 3.50 10.04 -8.89
C GLU A 108 4.47 11.00 -8.22
N ILE A 109 5.52 10.46 -7.59
CA ILE A 109 6.51 11.24 -6.83
C ILE A 109 7.91 10.87 -7.31
N GLU A 110 8.66 11.86 -7.80
CA GLU A 110 10.07 11.71 -8.12
C GLU A 110 10.87 11.62 -6.81
N LEU A 111 11.49 10.46 -6.57
CA LEU A 111 12.31 10.24 -5.38
C LEU A 111 13.72 10.80 -5.55
N ASN A 112 14.22 10.75 -6.78
CA ASN A 112 15.48 11.33 -7.26
C ASN A 112 15.43 11.40 -8.81
N ASN A 113 16.53 11.84 -9.44
CA ASN A 113 16.62 12.02 -10.90
C ASN A 113 16.40 10.74 -11.74
N SER A 114 16.38 9.56 -11.14
CA SER A 114 16.28 8.27 -11.85
C SER A 114 15.30 7.29 -11.24
N SER A 115 14.55 7.69 -10.22
CA SER A 115 13.67 6.79 -9.48
C SER A 115 12.35 7.46 -9.14
N THR A 116 11.25 6.79 -9.47
CA THR A 116 9.88 7.31 -9.25
C THR A 116 9.07 6.35 -8.40
N TYR A 117 8.35 6.89 -7.42
CA TYR A 117 7.30 6.19 -6.69
C TYR A 117 5.94 6.51 -7.30
N ILE A 118 5.16 5.45 -7.53
CA ILE A 118 3.83 5.51 -8.12
C ILE A 118 2.86 4.76 -7.23
N ASN A 119 1.77 5.42 -6.84
CA ASN A 119 0.61 4.75 -6.29
C ASN A 119 -0.50 4.70 -7.35
N LEU A 120 -1.01 3.50 -7.61
CA LEU A 120 -1.96 3.28 -8.71
C LEU A 120 -3.37 3.85 -8.44
N GLY A 121 -3.64 4.30 -7.21
CA GLY A 121 -5.00 4.72 -6.84
C GLY A 121 -5.92 3.52 -6.61
N ASP A 122 -7.19 3.65 -7.01
CA ASP A 122 -8.19 2.61 -6.91
C ASP A 122 -9.13 2.56 -8.13
N TRP A 123 -9.92 1.50 -8.22
CA TRP A 123 -10.96 1.31 -9.24
C TRP A 123 -12.37 1.59 -8.71
N ILE A 124 -12.49 2.35 -7.62
CA ILE A 124 -13.77 2.74 -7.00
C ILE A 124 -14.06 4.21 -7.28
N GLN A 125 -13.04 5.06 -7.16
CA GLN A 125 -13.17 6.51 -7.27
C GLN A 125 -12.37 7.09 -8.43
N TYR A 126 -11.15 6.58 -8.67
CA TYR A 126 -10.21 7.19 -9.62
C TYR A 126 -10.10 6.42 -10.93
N TYR A 127 -10.43 5.14 -10.96
CA TYR A 127 -10.33 4.27 -12.14
C TYR A 127 -8.97 4.33 -12.84
N THR A 128 -7.90 4.45 -12.05
CA THR A 128 -6.54 4.65 -12.55
C THR A 128 -5.77 3.35 -12.70
N TYR A 129 -4.90 3.31 -13.68
CA TYR A 129 -3.99 2.20 -13.95
C TYR A 129 -2.63 2.70 -14.44
N GLY A 130 -1.60 1.87 -14.27
CA GLY A 130 -0.25 2.14 -14.75
C GLY A 130 0.03 1.45 -16.07
N GLU A 131 0.57 2.19 -17.03
CA GLU A 131 1.07 1.65 -18.30
C GLU A 131 2.56 1.92 -18.43
N PHE A 132 3.34 0.90 -18.74
CA PHE A 132 4.75 1.02 -19.03
C PHE A 132 5.09 0.51 -20.44
N MET A 133 5.61 1.40 -21.27
CA MET A 133 6.17 1.04 -22.59
C MET A 133 7.65 1.44 -22.66
N LYS A 134 7.95 2.72 -22.83
CA LYS A 134 9.29 3.33 -22.72
C LYS A 134 9.41 4.18 -21.46
N THR A 135 8.32 4.80 -21.07
CA THR A 135 8.14 5.58 -19.83
C THR A 135 6.94 5.03 -19.08
N PHE A 136 6.91 5.20 -17.78
CA PHE A 136 5.73 4.89 -16.98
C PHE A 136 4.71 6.03 -17.12
N LYS A 137 3.43 5.68 -17.22
CA LYS A 137 2.32 6.64 -17.25
C LYS A 137 1.19 6.14 -16.37
N LEU A 138 0.74 6.99 -15.48
CA LEU A 138 -0.51 6.78 -14.75
C LEU A 138 -1.64 7.32 -15.63
N LYS A 139 -2.64 6.48 -15.91
CA LYS A 139 -3.77 6.79 -16.78
C LYS A 139 -5.08 6.56 -16.06
N GLU A 140 -6.11 7.29 -16.46
CA GLU A 140 -7.50 7.07 -16.09
C GLU A 140 -8.20 6.31 -17.21
N PHE A 141 -9.10 5.39 -16.82
CA PHE A 141 -9.88 4.56 -17.76
C PHE A 141 -11.11 5.32 -18.28
#